data_c208ef5295790f31d2d68d832d339bce
#
_entry.id   c208ef5295790f31d2d68d832d339bce
#
_cell.length_a   1.000
_cell.length_b   1.000
_cell.length_c   1.000
_cell.angle_alpha   90.00
_cell.angle_beta   90.00
_cell.angle_gamma   90.00
#
_symmetry.space_group_name_H-M   'P 1'
#
loop_
_entity.id
_entity.type
_entity.pdbx_description
1 polymer ?
#
loop_
_entity_poly.entity_id
_entity_poly.type
_entity_poly.pdbx_seq_one_letter_code
_entity_poly.pdbx_strand_id
1 'polypeptide(L)'
;FSKNEVRNMFYRLNLTDYSLNEQEKRKSWDSEFGKVSEQLANEIFWQDYKIFSTGDIRRMKDVEYCSSILLLAREGIIDQTKGDRLDQIYRELGEEYVDSKEDMEKVHNAMELIKIITEDKTNGFVNKKIQMYTLFCVMFDFSEKKISISQGMVEKLKVFIYCYTLFKNEYEIDVESIEEQRAIEYLKKYKLASSEGVNKIGNRMIRFEVLKKVLLQTDGIETDIFEKIAKKMEELNSSEEGDE
;
A
#
# COMPACT_ATOMS: atom_id res chain seq x y z
N PHE A 1 -36.79 -4.94 -11.04
CA PHE A 1 -36.81 -4.65 -9.60
C PHE A 1 -36.59 -3.15 -9.39
N SER A 2 -37.38 -2.52 -8.52
CA SER A 2 -37.15 -1.13 -8.12
C SER A 2 -35.93 -1.02 -7.20
N LYS A 3 -35.30 0.19 -7.12
CA LYS A 3 -34.17 0.45 -6.19
C LYS A 3 -34.53 0.07 -4.73
N ASN A 4 -35.79 0.23 -4.33
CA ASN A 4 -36.26 -0.13 -2.99
C ASN A 4 -36.40 -1.65 -2.78
N GLU A 5 -36.80 -2.41 -3.80
CA GLU A 5 -36.86 -3.88 -3.72
C GLU A 5 -35.47 -4.48 -3.61
N VAL A 6 -34.51 -3.98 -4.40
CA VAL A 6 -33.10 -4.40 -4.31
C VAL A 6 -32.54 -4.08 -2.92
N ARG A 7 -32.81 -2.89 -2.36
CA ARG A 7 -32.39 -2.48 -1.02
C ARG A 7 -32.98 -3.38 0.06
N ASN A 8 -34.26 -3.75 -0.05
CA ASN A 8 -34.93 -4.66 0.87
C ASN A 8 -34.42 -6.10 0.74
N MET A 9 -34.03 -6.53 -0.46
CA MET A 9 -33.43 -7.85 -0.69
C MET A 9 -32.05 -7.92 -0.02
N PHE A 10 -31.20 -6.89 -0.17
CA PHE A 10 -29.93 -6.79 0.53
C PHE A 10 -30.10 -6.73 2.06
N TYR A 11 -31.11 -6.01 2.56
CA TYR A 11 -31.41 -5.99 4.00
C TYR A 11 -31.81 -7.37 4.54
N ARG A 12 -32.58 -8.14 3.77
CA ARG A 12 -32.98 -9.53 4.13
C ARG A 12 -31.84 -10.52 4.07
N LEU A 13 -30.90 -10.35 3.11
CA LEU A 13 -29.67 -11.16 3.04
C LEU A 13 -28.77 -10.94 4.26
N ASN A 14 -28.78 -9.73 4.85
CA ASN A 14 -28.08 -9.45 6.10
C ASN A 14 -28.68 -10.12 7.35
N LEU A 15 -29.92 -10.62 7.27
CA LEU A 15 -30.58 -11.35 8.36
C LEU A 15 -30.27 -12.85 8.34
N THR A 16 -29.59 -13.35 7.29
CA THR A 16 -29.06 -14.70 7.25
C THR A 16 -27.62 -14.69 7.80
N ASP A 17 -27.05 -15.86 8.18
CA ASP A 17 -25.69 -16.00 8.75
C ASP A 17 -24.54 -15.47 7.86
N TYR A 18 -24.87 -14.94 6.66
CA TYR A 18 -23.95 -14.33 5.72
C TYR A 18 -24.06 -12.79 5.77
N SER A 19 -23.33 -12.16 6.70
CA SER A 19 -23.32 -10.69 6.79
C SER A 19 -22.53 -10.07 5.61
N LEU A 20 -23.14 -9.08 4.94
CA LEU A 20 -22.45 -8.26 3.95
C LEU A 20 -21.33 -7.45 4.64
N ASN A 21 -20.17 -7.42 4.02
CA ASN A 21 -19.11 -6.51 4.45
C ASN A 21 -19.43 -5.06 4.03
N GLU A 22 -18.64 -4.10 4.52
CA GLU A 22 -18.91 -2.67 4.27
C GLU A 22 -18.88 -2.32 2.78
N GLN A 23 -18.00 -2.93 1.99
CA GLN A 23 -17.93 -2.67 0.56
C GLN A 23 -19.12 -3.25 -0.21
N GLU A 24 -19.59 -4.44 0.16
CA GLU A 24 -20.81 -5.03 -0.40
C GLU A 24 -22.05 -4.17 -0.11
N LYS A 25 -22.08 -3.50 1.07
CA LYS A 25 -23.11 -2.52 1.39
C LYS A 25 -23.00 -1.25 0.53
N ARG A 26 -21.77 -0.70 0.34
CA ARG A 26 -21.52 0.47 -0.51
C ARG A 26 -21.95 0.23 -1.95
N LYS A 27 -21.79 -0.98 -2.47
CA LYS A 27 -22.25 -1.34 -3.82
C LYS A 27 -23.75 -1.05 -4.04
N SER A 28 -24.57 -1.19 -3.00
CA SER A 28 -26.00 -0.91 -3.09
C SER A 28 -26.36 0.58 -3.21
N TRP A 29 -25.40 1.49 -3.02
CA TRP A 29 -25.62 2.94 -3.11
C TRP A 29 -25.60 3.49 -4.53
N ASP A 30 -25.16 2.69 -5.52
CA ASP A 30 -25.08 3.07 -6.95
C ASP A 30 -24.30 4.38 -7.18
N SER A 31 -23.17 4.49 -6.51
CA SER A 31 -22.33 5.70 -6.51
C SER A 31 -21.44 5.75 -7.75
N GLU A 32 -21.29 6.95 -8.36
CA GLU A 32 -20.34 7.19 -9.46
C GLU A 32 -18.90 6.95 -9.01
N PHE A 33 -18.54 7.34 -7.78
CA PHE A 33 -17.24 6.99 -7.20
C PHE A 33 -17.04 5.47 -7.11
N GLY A 34 -18.09 4.73 -6.74
CA GLY A 34 -18.07 3.27 -6.71
C GLY A 34 -17.84 2.65 -8.09
N LYS A 35 -18.48 3.19 -9.15
CA LYS A 35 -18.29 2.73 -10.54
C LYS A 35 -16.85 2.95 -11.02
N VAL A 36 -16.27 4.12 -10.72
CA VAL A 36 -14.86 4.40 -11.04
C VAL A 36 -13.92 3.49 -10.26
N SER A 37 -14.21 3.22 -8.99
CA SER A 37 -13.45 2.25 -8.17
C SER A 37 -13.49 0.85 -8.75
N GLU A 38 -14.63 0.39 -9.28
CA GLU A 38 -14.77 -0.89 -9.97
C GLU A 38 -14.00 -0.93 -11.30
N GLN A 39 -14.01 0.16 -12.05
CA GLN A 39 -13.19 0.26 -13.28
C GLN A 39 -11.71 0.11 -12.93
N LEU A 40 -11.24 0.84 -11.92
CA LEU A 40 -9.85 0.73 -11.46
C LEU A 40 -9.51 -0.68 -10.98
N ALA A 41 -10.42 -1.37 -10.25
CA ALA A 41 -10.19 -2.72 -9.74
C ALA A 41 -10.07 -3.78 -10.86
N ASN A 42 -10.60 -3.52 -12.04
CA ASN A 42 -10.53 -4.42 -13.19
C ASN A 42 -9.26 -4.24 -14.05
N GLU A 43 -8.36 -3.32 -13.69
CA GLU A 43 -7.16 -3.10 -14.48
C GLU A 43 -6.14 -4.24 -14.33
N ILE A 44 -5.44 -4.53 -15.43
CA ILE A 44 -4.44 -5.62 -15.50
C ILE A 44 -3.29 -5.40 -14.51
N PHE A 45 -2.99 -4.18 -14.12
CA PHE A 45 -1.96 -3.82 -13.14
C PHE A 45 -2.06 -4.67 -11.86
N TRP A 46 -3.25 -4.84 -11.32
CA TRP A 46 -3.46 -5.61 -10.08
C TRP A 46 -3.19 -7.10 -10.24
N GLN A 47 -3.47 -7.65 -11.42
CA GLN A 47 -3.16 -9.04 -11.76
C GLN A 47 -1.66 -9.24 -11.93
N ASP A 48 -0.98 -8.33 -12.63
CA ASP A 48 0.47 -8.33 -12.83
C ASP A 48 1.23 -8.37 -11.50
N TYR A 49 0.75 -7.60 -10.52
CA TYR A 49 1.32 -7.54 -9.18
C TYR A 49 0.73 -8.56 -8.20
N LYS A 50 -0.23 -9.39 -8.60
CA LYS A 50 -0.90 -10.40 -7.77
C LYS A 50 -1.43 -9.84 -6.44
N ILE A 51 -2.02 -8.63 -6.48
CA ILE A 51 -2.47 -7.91 -5.28
C ILE A 51 -3.71 -8.55 -4.66
N PHE A 52 -4.63 -9.05 -5.49
CA PHE A 52 -5.90 -9.58 -5.06
C PHE A 52 -6.00 -11.08 -5.23
N SER A 53 -6.43 -11.76 -4.16
CA SER A 53 -6.83 -13.16 -4.22
C SER A 53 -8.24 -13.30 -4.78
N THR A 54 -8.59 -14.51 -5.23
CA THR A 54 -9.98 -14.83 -5.63
C THR A 54 -10.98 -14.56 -4.51
N GLY A 55 -10.57 -14.74 -3.24
CA GLY A 55 -11.37 -14.41 -2.07
C GLY A 55 -11.61 -12.92 -1.90
N ASP A 56 -10.61 -12.08 -2.20
CA ASP A 56 -10.75 -10.62 -2.18
C ASP A 56 -11.76 -10.16 -3.23
N ILE A 57 -11.63 -10.64 -4.48
CA ILE A 57 -12.53 -10.28 -5.58
C ILE A 57 -13.97 -10.68 -5.25
N ARG A 58 -14.18 -11.92 -4.76
CA ARG A 58 -15.51 -12.41 -4.39
C ARG A 58 -16.19 -11.56 -3.30
N ARG A 59 -15.41 -10.94 -2.42
CA ARG A 59 -15.87 -10.09 -1.31
C ARG A 59 -15.71 -8.59 -1.60
N MET A 60 -15.45 -8.21 -2.86
CA MET A 60 -15.27 -6.82 -3.30
C MET A 60 -14.17 -6.04 -2.52
N LYS A 61 -13.20 -6.74 -1.93
CA LYS A 61 -12.08 -6.12 -1.23
C LYS A 61 -11.06 -5.48 -2.18
N ASP A 62 -11.04 -5.92 -3.42
CA ASP A 62 -10.35 -5.27 -4.53
C ASP A 62 -10.92 -3.89 -4.82
N VAL A 63 -12.24 -3.77 -4.91
CA VAL A 63 -12.95 -2.49 -5.10
C VAL A 63 -12.72 -1.58 -3.89
N GLU A 64 -12.83 -2.09 -2.66
CA GLU A 64 -12.55 -1.32 -1.45
C GLU A 64 -11.12 -0.76 -1.42
N TYR A 65 -10.15 -1.59 -1.84
CA TYR A 65 -8.76 -1.16 -1.92
C TYR A 65 -8.56 -0.10 -3.01
N CYS A 66 -9.14 -0.28 -4.19
CA CYS A 66 -9.08 0.70 -5.28
C CYS A 66 -9.78 2.02 -4.90
N SER A 67 -10.90 1.95 -4.16
CA SER A 67 -11.54 3.13 -3.56
C SER A 67 -10.58 3.87 -2.62
N SER A 68 -9.77 3.13 -1.85
CA SER A 68 -8.75 3.73 -0.97
C SER A 68 -7.61 4.39 -1.75
N ILE A 69 -7.25 3.87 -2.93
CA ILE A 69 -6.24 4.47 -3.81
C ILE A 69 -6.78 5.75 -4.48
N LEU A 70 -8.02 5.74 -4.98
CA LEU A 70 -8.66 6.95 -5.51
C LEU A 70 -8.80 8.04 -4.44
N LEU A 71 -9.16 7.66 -3.22
CA LEU A 71 -9.26 8.58 -2.09
C LEU A 71 -7.88 9.16 -1.72
N LEU A 72 -6.81 8.35 -1.78
CA LEU A 72 -5.44 8.79 -1.59
C LEU A 72 -5.02 9.80 -2.68
N ALA A 73 -5.37 9.56 -3.95
CA ALA A 73 -5.08 10.47 -5.05
C ALA A 73 -5.77 11.84 -4.90
N ARG A 74 -6.93 11.85 -4.26
CA ARG A 74 -7.78 13.03 -4.05
C ARG A 74 -7.44 13.82 -2.79
N GLU A 75 -7.22 13.14 -1.67
CA GLU A 75 -7.12 13.75 -0.34
C GLU A 75 -5.74 13.56 0.33
N GLY A 76 -4.85 12.78 -0.29
CA GLY A 76 -3.59 12.40 0.33
C GLY A 76 -3.74 11.32 1.40
N ILE A 77 -2.74 11.21 2.27
CA ILE A 77 -2.69 10.17 3.31
C ILE A 77 -3.65 10.54 4.46
N ILE A 78 -4.67 9.73 4.66
CA ILE A 78 -5.69 9.89 5.70
C ILE A 78 -5.82 8.66 6.59
N ASP A 79 -6.51 8.79 7.72
CA ASP A 79 -6.90 7.67 8.58
C ASP A 79 -8.08 6.92 7.96
N GLN A 80 -7.93 5.60 7.83
CA GLN A 80 -9.01 4.73 7.30
C GLN A 80 -9.29 3.54 8.23
N THR A 81 -9.07 3.71 9.52
CA THR A 81 -9.29 2.62 10.50
C THR A 81 -10.76 2.28 10.68
N LYS A 82 -11.65 3.27 10.55
CA LYS A 82 -13.11 3.10 10.76
C LYS A 82 -13.93 2.99 9.48
N GLY A 83 -13.33 3.26 8.31
CA GLY A 83 -14.06 3.25 7.03
C GLY A 83 -15.01 4.43 6.81
N ASP A 84 -15.21 5.30 7.81
CA ASP A 84 -16.18 6.41 7.76
C ASP A 84 -15.95 7.35 6.57
N ARG A 85 -14.66 7.63 6.24
CA ARG A 85 -14.36 8.51 5.11
C ARG A 85 -14.70 7.87 3.75
N LEU A 86 -14.52 6.56 3.61
CA LEU A 86 -14.99 5.86 2.42
C LEU A 86 -16.51 5.93 2.29
N ASP A 87 -17.26 5.75 3.37
CA ASP A 87 -18.72 5.90 3.35
C ASP A 87 -19.14 7.31 2.94
N GLN A 88 -18.45 8.32 3.44
CA GLN A 88 -18.71 9.71 3.10
C GLN A 88 -18.46 9.99 1.62
N ILE A 89 -17.30 9.64 1.08
CA ILE A 89 -16.96 9.91 -0.33
C ILE A 89 -17.90 9.18 -1.30
N TYR A 90 -18.35 7.96 -0.97
CA TYR A 90 -19.34 7.24 -1.76
C TYR A 90 -20.68 7.96 -1.82
N ARG A 91 -21.06 8.73 -0.77
CA ARG A 91 -22.27 9.55 -0.75
C ARG A 91 -22.06 10.90 -1.40
N GLU A 92 -20.95 11.58 -1.11
CA GLU A 92 -20.58 12.89 -1.68
C GLU A 92 -20.49 12.84 -3.20
N LEU A 93 -19.91 11.78 -3.75
CA LEU A 93 -19.75 11.54 -5.18
C LEU A 93 -20.71 10.44 -5.69
N GLY A 94 -21.90 10.39 -5.10
CA GLY A 94 -22.92 9.38 -5.43
C GLY A 94 -23.58 9.61 -6.78
N GLU A 95 -24.01 10.84 -7.05
CA GLU A 95 -24.74 11.21 -8.27
C GLU A 95 -23.79 11.65 -9.40
N GLU A 96 -22.70 12.33 -9.04
CA GLU A 96 -21.74 12.86 -10.00
C GLU A 96 -20.30 12.80 -9.44
N TYR A 97 -19.34 12.44 -10.30
CA TYR A 97 -17.91 12.47 -9.99
C TYR A 97 -17.17 13.25 -11.09
N VAL A 98 -17.25 14.58 -11.03
CA VAL A 98 -16.69 15.50 -12.06
C VAL A 98 -15.20 15.27 -12.26
N ASP A 99 -14.42 15.17 -11.17
CA ASP A 99 -12.96 15.05 -11.22
C ASP A 99 -12.47 13.60 -11.49
N SER A 100 -13.37 12.67 -11.84
CA SER A 100 -13.03 11.24 -11.99
C SER A 100 -11.89 10.99 -12.97
N LYS A 101 -11.84 11.73 -14.08
CA LYS A 101 -10.77 11.61 -15.09
C LYS A 101 -9.44 12.08 -14.54
N GLU A 102 -9.41 13.21 -13.83
CA GLU A 102 -8.19 13.76 -13.23
C GLU A 102 -7.64 12.82 -12.15
N ASP A 103 -8.49 12.33 -11.25
CA ASP A 103 -8.07 11.42 -10.19
C ASP A 103 -7.58 10.07 -10.76
N MET A 104 -8.24 9.53 -11.80
CA MET A 104 -7.78 8.34 -12.52
C MET A 104 -6.44 8.57 -13.22
N GLU A 105 -6.23 9.74 -13.84
CA GLU A 105 -4.96 10.09 -14.45
C GLU A 105 -3.81 10.14 -13.43
N LYS A 106 -4.05 10.72 -12.26
CA LYS A 106 -3.07 10.67 -11.14
C LYS A 106 -2.73 9.23 -10.77
N VAL A 107 -3.74 8.35 -10.65
CA VAL A 107 -3.53 6.94 -10.33
C VAL A 107 -2.72 6.24 -11.43
N HIS A 108 -3.06 6.44 -12.69
CA HIS A 108 -2.32 5.85 -13.82
C HIS A 108 -0.86 6.32 -13.87
N ASN A 109 -0.61 7.62 -13.66
CA ASN A 109 0.74 8.15 -13.58
C ASN A 109 1.54 7.49 -12.45
N ALA A 110 0.94 7.31 -11.27
CA ALA A 110 1.58 6.61 -10.16
C ALA A 110 1.83 5.12 -10.50
N MET A 111 0.90 4.43 -11.17
CA MET A 111 1.09 3.06 -11.64
C MET A 111 2.28 2.93 -12.60
N GLU A 112 2.46 3.88 -13.52
CA GLU A 112 3.62 3.88 -14.42
C GLU A 112 4.93 4.08 -13.65
N LEU A 113 4.97 4.98 -12.67
CA LEU A 113 6.14 5.15 -11.82
C LEU A 113 6.43 3.90 -10.99
N ILE A 114 5.39 3.21 -10.48
CA ILE A 114 5.54 1.94 -9.77
C ILE A 114 6.12 0.86 -10.69
N LYS A 115 5.66 0.76 -11.94
CA LYS A 115 6.22 -0.19 -12.91
C LYS A 115 7.70 0.05 -13.17
N ILE A 116 8.12 1.32 -13.23
CA ILE A 116 9.53 1.70 -13.45
C ILE A 116 10.38 1.34 -12.22
N ILE A 117 9.92 1.66 -11.01
CA ILE A 117 10.73 1.46 -9.80
C ILE A 117 10.77 0.02 -9.32
N THR A 118 9.76 -0.80 -9.68
CA THR A 118 9.67 -2.21 -9.31
C THR A 118 9.92 -3.10 -10.52
N GLU A 119 11.18 -3.48 -10.77
CA GLU A 119 11.52 -4.37 -11.90
C GLU A 119 10.94 -5.77 -11.73
N ASP A 120 10.93 -6.29 -10.50
CA ASP A 120 10.31 -7.58 -10.14
C ASP A 120 8.93 -7.38 -9.54
N LYS A 121 7.89 -7.66 -10.33
CA LYS A 121 6.47 -7.56 -9.93
C LYS A 121 6.01 -8.70 -9.03
N THR A 122 6.80 -9.77 -8.88
CA THR A 122 6.38 -10.99 -8.20
C THR A 122 7.02 -11.17 -6.83
N ASN A 123 7.90 -10.26 -6.39
CA ASN A 123 8.53 -10.36 -5.09
C ASN A 123 7.50 -10.21 -3.95
N GLY A 124 7.74 -10.94 -2.86
CA GLY A 124 6.80 -11.00 -1.72
C GLY A 124 6.57 -9.68 -0.99
N PHE A 125 7.30 -8.61 -1.33
CA PHE A 125 7.08 -7.27 -0.78
C PHE A 125 6.00 -6.52 -1.57
N VAL A 126 6.20 -6.33 -2.88
CA VAL A 126 5.29 -5.52 -3.72
C VAL A 126 3.90 -6.13 -3.87
N ASN A 127 3.76 -7.44 -3.69
CA ASN A 127 2.47 -8.14 -3.75
C ASN A 127 1.59 -7.92 -2.51
N LYS A 128 2.12 -7.28 -1.46
CA LYS A 128 1.34 -6.97 -0.25
C LYS A 128 0.60 -5.65 -0.41
N LYS A 129 -0.71 -5.66 -0.20
CA LYS A 129 -1.58 -4.46 -0.26
C LYS A 129 -1.02 -3.26 0.49
N ILE A 130 -0.46 -3.49 1.70
CA ILE A 130 0.13 -2.45 2.56
C ILE A 130 1.34 -1.79 1.87
N GLN A 131 2.20 -2.60 1.28
CA GLN A 131 3.41 -2.11 0.62
C GLN A 131 3.07 -1.40 -0.71
N MET A 132 2.14 -1.99 -1.47
CA MET A 132 1.64 -1.36 -2.69
C MET A 132 0.98 0.00 -2.39
N TYR A 133 0.16 0.11 -1.33
CA TYR A 133 -0.40 1.40 -0.89
C TYR A 133 0.70 2.41 -0.53
N THR A 134 1.78 1.97 0.13
CA THR A 134 2.92 2.84 0.47
C THR A 134 3.65 3.30 -0.79
N LEU A 135 3.81 2.44 -1.79
CA LEU A 135 4.37 2.83 -3.09
C LEU A 135 3.50 3.89 -3.77
N PHE A 136 2.17 3.73 -3.78
CA PHE A 136 1.27 4.77 -4.29
C PHE A 136 1.45 6.10 -3.56
N CYS A 137 1.56 6.10 -2.21
CA CYS A 137 1.81 7.33 -1.46
C CYS A 137 3.09 8.05 -1.94
N VAL A 138 4.18 7.29 -2.16
CA VAL A 138 5.45 7.87 -2.61
C VAL A 138 5.38 8.32 -4.07
N MET A 139 4.74 7.56 -4.94
CA MET A 139 4.65 7.88 -6.37
C MET A 139 3.73 9.07 -6.64
N PHE A 140 2.67 9.28 -5.85
CA PHE A 140 1.87 10.50 -5.91
C PHE A 140 2.72 11.73 -5.52
N ASP A 141 3.49 11.66 -4.42
CA ASP A 141 4.40 12.75 -4.01
C ASP A 141 5.47 13.02 -5.08
N PHE A 142 6.01 11.97 -5.71
CA PHE A 142 7.00 12.12 -6.78
C PHE A 142 6.40 12.73 -8.04
N SER A 143 5.20 12.31 -8.43
CA SER A 143 4.47 12.86 -9.56
C SER A 143 4.16 14.34 -9.37
N GLU A 144 3.64 14.73 -8.20
CA GLU A 144 3.34 16.10 -7.85
C GLU A 144 4.59 16.99 -7.87
N LYS A 145 5.72 16.49 -7.36
CA LYS A 145 7.01 17.18 -7.31
C LYS A 145 7.82 17.05 -8.59
N LYS A 146 7.30 16.35 -9.61
CA LYS A 146 7.98 16.07 -10.88
C LYS A 146 9.35 15.39 -10.71
N ILE A 147 9.44 14.48 -9.73
CA ILE A 147 10.64 13.67 -9.47
C ILE A 147 10.61 12.48 -10.41
N SER A 148 11.61 12.35 -11.27
CA SER A 148 11.78 11.21 -12.16
C SER A 148 12.45 10.04 -11.44
N ILE A 149 12.01 8.81 -11.71
CA ILE A 149 12.65 7.60 -11.20
C ILE A 149 13.98 7.38 -11.91
N SER A 150 15.06 7.29 -11.15
CA SER A 150 16.38 6.94 -11.64
C SER A 150 16.70 5.47 -11.40
N GLN A 151 17.65 4.90 -12.16
CA GLN A 151 18.14 3.54 -11.93
C GLN A 151 18.68 3.36 -10.50
N GLY A 152 19.31 4.41 -9.94
CA GLY A 152 19.77 4.38 -8.56
C GLY A 152 18.64 4.21 -7.55
N MET A 153 17.43 4.78 -7.79
CA MET A 153 16.26 4.56 -6.93
C MET A 153 15.73 3.12 -7.03
N VAL A 154 15.81 2.50 -8.20
CA VAL A 154 15.42 1.10 -8.39
C VAL A 154 16.33 0.19 -7.54
N GLU A 155 17.65 0.40 -7.60
CA GLU A 155 18.60 -0.37 -6.79
C GLU A 155 18.40 -0.15 -5.28
N LYS A 156 18.18 1.10 -4.84
CA LYS A 156 17.87 1.40 -3.44
C LYS A 156 16.64 0.69 -2.94
N LEU A 157 15.58 0.65 -3.75
CA LEU A 157 14.36 -0.07 -3.40
C LEU A 157 14.65 -1.57 -3.25
N LYS A 158 15.40 -2.18 -4.17
CA LYS A 158 15.78 -3.60 -4.09
C LYS A 158 16.55 -3.91 -2.81
N VAL A 159 17.59 -3.13 -2.51
CA VAL A 159 18.40 -3.32 -1.31
C VAL A 159 17.58 -3.14 -0.04
N PHE A 160 16.73 -2.11 0.00
CA PHE A 160 15.80 -1.91 1.13
C PHE A 160 14.85 -3.08 1.32
N ILE A 161 14.23 -3.58 0.24
CA ILE A 161 13.31 -4.73 0.28
C ILE A 161 14.05 -5.98 0.79
N TYR A 162 15.25 -6.21 0.30
CA TYR A 162 16.09 -7.34 0.73
C TYR A 162 16.38 -7.26 2.23
N CYS A 163 16.91 -6.12 2.68
CA CYS A 163 17.21 -5.87 4.08
C CYS A 163 15.94 -5.99 4.97
N TYR A 164 14.81 -5.42 4.55
CA TYR A 164 13.53 -5.54 5.24
C TYR A 164 13.05 -7.00 5.35
N THR A 165 13.29 -7.81 4.32
CA THR A 165 12.89 -9.23 4.31
C THR A 165 13.69 -10.06 5.29
N LEU A 166 14.99 -9.82 5.39
CA LEU A 166 15.88 -10.48 6.35
C LEU A 166 15.65 -10.04 7.79
N PHE A 167 15.21 -8.79 7.99
CA PHE A 167 15.13 -8.18 9.31
C PHE A 167 14.12 -8.88 10.23
N LYS A 168 14.59 -9.38 11.38
CA LYS A 168 13.78 -9.86 12.50
C LYS A 168 13.95 -8.90 13.69
N ASN A 169 12.88 -8.66 14.47
CA ASN A 169 12.92 -7.69 15.57
C ASN A 169 13.82 -8.13 16.74
N GLU A 170 14.01 -9.43 16.91
CA GLU A 170 14.83 -10.08 17.92
C GLU A 170 16.33 -10.02 17.64
N TYR A 171 16.75 -9.60 16.44
CA TYR A 171 18.18 -9.53 16.12
C TYR A 171 18.89 -8.44 16.92
N GLU A 172 19.92 -8.83 17.66
CA GLU A 172 20.93 -7.94 18.21
C GLU A 172 22.03 -7.72 17.16
N ILE A 173 21.83 -6.70 16.33
CA ILE A 173 22.78 -6.34 15.26
C ILE A 173 23.82 -5.41 15.87
N ASP A 174 25.10 -5.81 15.80
CA ASP A 174 26.21 -4.96 16.22
C ASP A 174 26.29 -3.72 15.32
N VAL A 175 26.30 -2.55 15.96
CA VAL A 175 26.23 -1.24 15.29
C VAL A 175 27.56 -0.54 15.40
N GLU A 176 28.19 -0.27 14.26
CA GLU A 176 29.50 0.34 14.16
C GLU A 176 29.45 1.85 13.91
N SER A 177 28.28 2.37 13.47
CA SER A 177 28.10 3.78 13.15
C SER A 177 26.71 4.32 13.52
N ILE A 178 26.58 5.64 13.61
CA ILE A 178 25.31 6.33 13.84
C ILE A 178 24.36 6.10 12.66
N GLU A 179 24.89 6.02 11.45
CA GLU A 179 24.13 5.76 10.23
C GLU A 179 23.53 4.35 10.24
N GLU A 180 24.29 3.33 10.64
CA GLU A 180 23.77 1.97 10.81
C GLU A 180 22.66 1.92 11.88
N GLN A 181 22.87 2.58 13.03
CA GLN A 181 21.85 2.67 14.07
C GLN A 181 20.56 3.29 13.53
N ARG A 182 20.66 4.37 12.76
CA ARG A 182 19.51 5.05 12.14
C ARG A 182 18.80 4.18 11.13
N ALA A 183 19.54 3.45 10.29
CA ALA A 183 18.95 2.54 9.31
C ALA A 183 18.20 1.38 9.97
N ILE A 184 18.73 0.81 11.06
CA ILE A 184 18.04 -0.20 11.88
C ILE A 184 16.77 0.37 12.51
N GLU A 185 16.80 1.59 13.05
CA GLU A 185 15.62 2.26 13.58
C GLU A 185 14.54 2.45 12.51
N TYR A 186 14.92 2.78 11.27
CA TYR A 186 13.97 2.88 10.16
C TYR A 186 13.37 1.54 9.79
N LEU A 187 14.16 0.47 9.75
CA LEU A 187 13.64 -0.88 9.53
C LEU A 187 12.64 -1.28 10.62
N LYS A 188 12.97 -1.05 11.91
CA LYS A 188 12.09 -1.33 13.05
C LYS A 188 10.78 -0.55 12.94
N LYS A 189 10.85 0.77 12.73
CA LYS A 189 9.67 1.63 12.59
C LYS A 189 8.81 1.23 11.39
N TYR A 190 9.42 0.95 10.25
CA TYR A 190 8.71 0.54 9.04
C TYR A 190 8.02 -0.82 9.22
N LYS A 191 8.71 -1.79 9.84
CA LYS A 191 8.17 -3.14 10.08
C LYS A 191 6.99 -3.09 11.06
N LEU A 192 7.12 -2.37 12.17
CA LEU A 192 6.03 -2.16 13.13
C LEU A 192 4.83 -1.47 12.47
N ALA A 193 5.05 -0.40 11.73
CA ALA A 193 4.00 0.31 11.01
C ALA A 193 3.35 -0.53 9.89
N SER A 194 4.01 -1.62 9.45
CA SER A 194 3.49 -2.55 8.44
C SER A 194 2.77 -3.76 9.02
N SER A 195 2.83 -3.99 10.35
CA SER A 195 2.21 -5.14 11.02
C SER A 195 1.02 -4.76 11.89
N GLU A 196 1.03 -3.60 12.54
CA GLU A 196 0.00 -3.18 13.49
C GLU A 196 -0.67 -1.87 13.07
N GLY A 197 -2.00 -1.81 13.21
CA GLY A 197 -2.77 -0.59 12.94
C GLY A 197 -2.46 0.03 11.56
N VAL A 198 -2.29 -0.80 10.56
CA VAL A 198 -1.74 -0.45 9.22
C VAL A 198 -2.49 0.67 8.51
N ASN A 199 -3.77 0.87 8.86
CA ASN A 199 -4.63 1.91 8.30
C ASN A 199 -4.66 3.20 9.13
N LYS A 200 -3.98 3.24 10.29
CA LYS A 200 -3.82 4.49 11.05
C LYS A 200 -2.94 5.46 10.28
N ILE A 201 -3.34 6.74 10.26
CA ILE A 201 -2.60 7.79 9.55
C ILE A 201 -1.11 7.84 9.98
N GLY A 202 -0.82 7.71 11.28
CA GLY A 202 0.56 7.71 11.79
C GLY A 202 1.42 6.60 11.18
N ASN A 203 0.89 5.36 11.09
CA ASN A 203 1.61 4.24 10.50
C ASN A 203 1.76 4.38 8.98
N ARG A 204 0.75 4.92 8.28
CA ARG A 204 0.87 5.25 6.85
C ARG A 204 1.94 6.30 6.60
N MET A 205 1.99 7.35 7.42
CA MET A 205 3.01 8.39 7.34
C MET A 205 4.41 7.86 7.63
N ILE A 206 4.58 7.00 8.65
CA ILE A 206 5.88 6.37 8.94
C ILE A 206 6.39 5.58 7.73
N ARG A 207 5.55 4.72 7.12
CA ARG A 207 5.96 3.95 5.94
C ARG A 207 6.29 4.86 4.76
N PHE A 208 5.47 5.85 4.50
CA PHE A 208 5.70 6.84 3.44
C PHE A 208 7.03 7.57 3.63
N GLU A 209 7.27 8.15 4.81
CA GLU A 209 8.48 8.91 5.09
C GLU A 209 9.74 8.05 5.04
N VAL A 210 9.72 6.86 5.62
CA VAL A 210 10.88 5.96 5.58
C VAL A 210 11.20 5.57 4.13
N LEU A 211 10.21 5.11 3.36
CA LEU A 211 10.46 4.68 1.99
C LEU A 211 10.96 5.82 1.11
N LYS A 212 10.35 7.01 1.24
CA LYS A 212 10.76 8.22 0.53
C LYS A 212 12.20 8.62 0.87
N LYS A 213 12.59 8.60 2.15
CA LYS A 213 13.96 8.92 2.59
C LYS A 213 14.99 7.94 2.03
N VAL A 214 14.66 6.65 2.01
CA VAL A 214 15.50 5.61 1.40
C VAL A 214 15.72 5.90 -0.09
N LEU A 215 14.65 6.19 -0.83
CA LEU A 215 14.75 6.42 -2.27
C LEU A 215 15.52 7.71 -2.61
N LEU A 216 15.32 8.77 -1.84
CA LEU A 216 15.97 10.07 -2.05
C LEU A 216 17.35 10.19 -1.38
N GLN A 217 17.76 9.20 -0.57
CA GLN A 217 19.00 9.26 0.23
C GLN A 217 19.09 10.52 1.08
N THR A 218 18.02 10.85 1.77
CA THR A 218 18.00 11.95 2.73
C THR A 218 18.35 11.45 4.13
N ASP A 219 18.75 12.33 5.02
CA ASP A 219 19.13 12.05 6.41
C ASP A 219 20.36 11.13 6.58
N GLY A 220 21.26 11.09 5.58
CA GLY A 220 22.50 10.30 5.64
C GLY A 220 22.27 8.79 5.52
N ILE A 221 21.14 8.37 4.95
CA ILE A 221 20.86 6.95 4.69
C ILE A 221 21.29 6.61 3.28
N GLU A 222 22.48 6.02 3.16
CA GLU A 222 23.02 5.55 1.91
C GLU A 222 22.71 4.07 1.68
N THR A 223 22.73 3.62 0.43
CA THR A 223 22.37 2.25 0.05
C THR A 223 23.32 1.22 0.64
N ASP A 224 24.61 1.54 0.69
CA ASP A 224 25.67 0.67 1.24
C ASP A 224 25.48 0.36 2.73
N ILE A 225 24.80 1.22 3.48
CA ILE A 225 24.47 0.98 4.89
C ILE A 225 23.48 -0.17 5.02
N PHE A 226 22.44 -0.20 4.18
CA PHE A 226 21.50 -1.32 4.16
C PHE A 226 22.14 -2.62 3.67
N GLU A 227 23.08 -2.55 2.73
CA GLU A 227 23.84 -3.72 2.29
C GLU A 227 24.71 -4.30 3.42
N LYS A 228 25.39 -3.44 4.19
CA LYS A 228 26.16 -3.85 5.39
C LYS A 228 25.27 -4.51 6.45
N ILE A 229 24.12 -3.91 6.73
CA ILE A 229 23.14 -4.46 7.69
C ILE A 229 22.61 -5.80 7.19
N ALA A 230 22.32 -5.94 5.90
CA ALA A 230 21.86 -7.20 5.31
C ALA A 230 22.89 -8.31 5.50
N LYS A 231 24.19 -8.05 5.24
CA LYS A 231 25.28 -9.03 5.47
C LYS A 231 25.36 -9.48 6.92
N LYS A 232 25.29 -8.54 7.88
CA LYS A 232 25.29 -8.88 9.31
C LYS A 232 24.09 -9.78 9.67
N MET A 233 22.92 -9.54 9.09
CA MET A 233 21.75 -10.39 9.31
C MET A 233 21.87 -11.78 8.65
N GLU A 234 22.51 -11.88 7.50
CA GLU A 234 22.80 -13.17 6.84
C GLU A 234 23.75 -14.03 7.71
N GLU A 235 24.76 -13.42 8.31
CA GLU A 235 25.68 -14.09 9.23
C GLU A 235 24.96 -14.61 10.47
N LEU A 236 24.04 -13.82 11.05
CA LEU A 236 23.20 -14.23 12.17
C LEU A 236 22.28 -15.40 11.80
N ASN A 237 21.61 -15.35 10.66
CA ASN A 237 20.76 -16.44 10.18
C ASN A 237 21.56 -17.75 9.97
N SER A 238 22.78 -17.65 9.42
CA SER A 238 23.63 -18.82 9.17
C SER A 238 24.13 -19.47 10.46
N SER A 239 24.32 -18.71 11.54
CA SER A 239 24.71 -19.22 12.84
C SER A 239 23.56 -19.93 13.57
N GLU A 240 22.32 -19.48 13.41
CA GLU A 240 21.12 -20.13 13.98
C GLU A 240 20.84 -21.51 13.34
N GLU A 241 21.06 -21.65 12.01
CA GLU A 241 20.85 -22.94 11.28
C GLU A 241 21.94 -23.98 11.56
N GLY A 242 23.09 -23.58 12.12
CA GLY A 242 24.20 -24.48 12.45
C GLY A 242 24.11 -25.13 13.83
N ASP A 243 23.21 -24.66 14.70
CA ASP A 243 23.01 -25.13 16.08
C ASP A 243 21.79 -26.07 16.23
N GLU A 244 21.06 -26.38 15.14
CA GLU A 244 20.02 -27.41 15.08
C GLU A 244 20.58 -28.72 14.46
#